data_0eb94dc33e421b0325312b09bab1489a
#
_entry.id   0eb94dc33e421b0325312b09bab1489a
#
_cell.length_a   1.000
_cell.length_b   1.000
_cell.length_c   1.000
_cell.angle_alpha   90.00
_cell.angle_beta   90.00
_cell.angle_gamma   90.00
#
_symmetry.space_group_name_H-M   'P 1'
#
loop_
_entity.id
_entity.type
_entity.pdbx_description
1 polymer ?
#
loop_
_entity_poly.entity_id
_entity_poly.type
_entity_poly.pdbx_seq_one_letter_code
_entity_poly.pdbx_strand_id
1 'polypeptide(L)'
;MTESKYPPATDPDNVPETICDGVFNVAVLGQLATLTFTHVRADPSVLLTDGTLAVKSVVRARIVITVSNLVALRDLLNKAIQEPSSAVPPTGGIATRH
;
A
#
# COMPACT_ATOMS: atom_id res chain seq x y z
N MET A 1 -22.03 -12.11 17.82
CA MET A 1 -20.80 -11.53 17.40
C MET A 1 -19.74 -12.55 17.12
N THR A 2 -19.03 -12.36 16.08
CA THR A 2 -18.01 -13.31 15.70
C THR A 2 -16.71 -12.93 16.34
N GLU A 3 -16.06 -13.87 16.94
CA GLU A 3 -14.79 -13.60 17.55
C GLU A 3 -13.68 -13.76 16.55
N SER A 4 -12.75 -12.86 16.60
CA SER A 4 -11.60 -12.96 15.74
C SER A 4 -10.70 -14.07 16.22
N LYS A 5 -10.09 -14.77 15.27
CA LYS A 5 -9.11 -15.76 15.57
C LYS A 5 -7.88 -15.16 16.17
N TYR A 6 -7.61 -13.91 15.91
CA TYR A 6 -6.43 -13.22 16.35
C TYR A 6 -6.82 -12.15 17.36
N PRO A 7 -5.89 -11.76 18.22
CA PRO A 7 -6.17 -10.65 19.13
C PRO A 7 -6.39 -9.35 18.36
N PRO A 8 -7.07 -8.40 18.95
CA PRO A 8 -7.26 -7.10 18.29
C PRO A 8 -5.92 -6.43 18.04
N ALA A 9 -5.84 -5.74 16.93
CA ALA A 9 -4.62 -5.03 16.59
C ALA A 9 -4.46 -3.77 17.44
N THR A 10 -3.26 -3.50 17.86
CA THR A 10 -2.92 -2.28 18.55
C THR A 10 -1.72 -1.66 17.88
N ASP A 11 -1.43 -0.42 18.21
CA ASP A 11 -0.33 0.29 17.60
C ASP A 11 0.54 0.96 18.67
N PRO A 12 1.16 0.16 19.53
CA PRO A 12 1.94 0.74 20.64
C PRO A 12 3.17 1.50 20.16
N ASP A 13 3.68 1.16 18.99
CA ASP A 13 4.86 1.81 18.45
C ASP A 13 4.55 3.00 17.59
N ASN A 14 3.28 3.29 17.41
CA ASN A 14 2.86 4.47 16.67
C ASN A 14 3.46 4.47 15.28
N VAL A 15 3.25 3.38 14.56
CA VAL A 15 3.86 3.18 13.24
C VAL A 15 3.36 4.26 12.27
N PRO A 16 4.26 4.99 11.63
CA PRO A 16 3.82 6.08 10.75
C PRO A 16 3.24 5.56 9.45
N GLU A 17 2.33 6.32 8.91
CA GLU A 17 1.86 6.07 7.55
C GLU A 17 2.95 6.44 6.57
N THR A 18 2.97 5.74 5.45
CA THR A 18 3.91 6.07 4.39
C THR A 18 3.17 6.05 3.07
N ILE A 19 3.58 6.91 2.17
CA ILE A 19 2.95 6.99 0.85
C ILE A 19 3.71 6.09 -0.09
N CYS A 20 2.98 5.21 -0.76
CA CYS A 20 3.56 4.30 -1.73
C CYS A 20 2.80 4.46 -3.04
N ASP A 21 3.21 5.40 -3.84
CA ASP A 21 2.51 5.77 -5.07
C ASP A 21 3.24 5.30 -6.33
N GLY A 22 4.27 4.49 -6.17
CA GLY A 22 5.01 3.95 -7.31
C GLY A 22 4.60 2.53 -7.62
N VAL A 23 5.41 1.86 -8.39
CA VAL A 23 5.14 0.48 -8.75
C VAL A 23 5.21 -0.41 -7.52
N PHE A 24 4.48 -1.50 -7.57
CA PHE A 24 4.55 -2.47 -6.49
C PHE A 24 4.71 -3.86 -7.09
N ASN A 25 5.12 -4.78 -6.24
CA ASN A 25 5.47 -6.11 -6.70
C ASN A 25 5.06 -7.13 -5.64
N VAL A 26 4.63 -8.29 -6.10
CA VAL A 26 4.32 -9.41 -5.22
C VAL A 26 5.12 -10.61 -5.69
N ALA A 27 5.92 -11.17 -4.82
CA ALA A 27 6.70 -12.35 -5.11
C ALA A 27 6.28 -13.46 -4.16
N VAL A 28 5.95 -14.62 -4.72
CA VAL A 28 5.50 -15.75 -3.91
C VAL A 28 6.56 -16.82 -3.94
N LEU A 29 6.94 -17.29 -2.77
CA LEU A 29 7.89 -18.38 -2.63
C LEU A 29 7.38 -19.32 -1.55
N GLY A 30 6.94 -20.51 -1.96
CA GLY A 30 6.37 -21.45 -1.01
C GLY A 30 5.08 -20.92 -0.42
N GLN A 31 5.02 -20.85 0.88
CA GLN A 31 3.84 -20.40 1.59
C GLN A 31 3.87 -18.92 1.93
N LEU A 32 4.90 -18.22 1.50
CA LEU A 32 5.08 -16.81 1.84
C LEU A 32 5.03 -15.95 0.61
N ALA A 33 4.53 -14.76 0.78
CA ALA A 33 4.50 -13.75 -0.28
C ALA A 33 5.15 -12.49 0.24
N THR A 34 5.99 -11.89 -0.59
CA THR A 34 6.65 -10.64 -0.26
C THR A 34 6.01 -9.54 -1.10
N LEU A 35 5.48 -8.53 -0.43
CA LEU A 35 4.92 -7.38 -1.10
C LEU A 35 5.89 -6.23 -0.96
N THR A 36 6.26 -5.63 -2.09
CA THR A 36 7.19 -4.51 -2.11
C THR A 36 6.47 -3.30 -2.67
N PHE A 37 6.52 -2.21 -1.94
CA PHE A 37 5.87 -0.96 -2.33
C PHE A 37 6.90 0.12 -2.50
N THR A 38 6.72 0.97 -3.50
CA THR A 38 7.68 2.01 -3.79
C THR A 38 7.02 3.38 -3.80
N HIS A 39 7.85 4.39 -3.71
CA HIS A 39 7.44 5.77 -3.78
C HIS A 39 8.26 6.42 -4.88
N VAL A 40 7.61 7.23 -5.70
CA VAL A 40 8.29 7.94 -6.79
C VAL A 40 8.89 9.22 -6.24
N ARG A 41 10.13 9.45 -6.60
CA ARG A 41 10.87 10.57 -6.07
C ARG A 41 11.74 11.15 -7.16
N ALA A 42 11.94 12.46 -7.14
CA ALA A 42 12.85 13.08 -8.07
C ALA A 42 14.27 12.62 -7.84
N ASP A 43 15.03 12.51 -8.91
CA ASP A 43 16.43 12.13 -8.80
C ASP A 43 17.28 13.40 -8.86
N PRO A 44 17.74 13.89 -7.73
CA PRO A 44 18.47 15.15 -7.73
C PRO A 44 19.81 15.08 -8.45
N SER A 45 20.42 13.90 -8.53
CA SER A 45 21.70 13.82 -9.20
C SER A 45 21.56 14.09 -10.69
N VAL A 46 20.50 13.60 -11.31
CA VAL A 46 20.26 13.87 -12.73
C VAL A 46 19.92 15.32 -12.94
N LEU A 47 19.08 15.87 -12.07
CA LEU A 47 18.70 17.27 -12.19
C LEU A 47 19.91 18.18 -12.09
N LEU A 48 20.80 17.90 -11.16
CA LEU A 48 21.97 18.74 -10.96
C LEU A 48 22.99 18.57 -12.07
N THR A 49 23.02 17.42 -12.72
CA THR A 49 24.00 17.16 -13.78
C THR A 49 23.51 17.63 -15.13
N ASP A 50 22.29 17.25 -15.50
CA ASP A 50 21.77 17.53 -16.82
C ASP A 50 20.75 18.62 -16.86
N GLY A 51 20.23 19.04 -15.72
CA GLY A 51 19.12 19.97 -15.70
C GLY A 51 17.81 19.35 -16.11
N THR A 52 17.76 18.05 -16.28
CA THR A 52 16.58 17.33 -16.72
C THR A 52 15.87 16.71 -15.52
N LEU A 53 14.55 16.83 -15.48
CA LEU A 53 13.81 16.20 -14.41
C LEU A 53 13.68 14.71 -14.69
N ALA A 54 14.19 13.90 -13.79
CA ALA A 54 14.06 12.45 -13.84
C ALA A 54 13.52 11.97 -12.52
N VAL A 55 12.82 10.83 -12.55
CA VAL A 55 12.26 10.28 -11.34
C VAL A 55 12.78 8.86 -11.18
N LYS A 56 12.75 8.40 -9.95
CA LYS A 56 13.14 7.02 -9.63
C LYS A 56 12.16 6.48 -8.59
N SER A 57 12.05 5.16 -8.55
CA SER A 57 11.21 4.48 -7.57
C SER A 57 12.09 4.00 -6.43
N VAL A 58 11.68 4.34 -5.23
CA VAL A 58 12.43 3.97 -4.03
C VAL A 58 11.55 3.06 -3.19
N VAL A 59 12.10 1.95 -2.73
CA VAL A 59 11.35 1.02 -1.89
C VAL A 59 11.07 1.68 -0.55
N ARG A 60 9.80 1.70 -0.18
CA ARG A 60 9.38 2.30 1.08
C ARG A 60 8.87 1.28 2.06
N ALA A 61 8.38 0.16 1.59
CA ALA A 61 7.86 -0.87 2.47
C ALA A 61 8.02 -2.23 1.83
N ARG A 62 8.36 -3.20 2.64
CA ARG A 62 8.45 -4.57 2.21
C ARG A 62 7.85 -5.43 3.30
N ILE A 63 6.82 -6.17 2.94
CA ILE A 63 6.04 -6.92 3.92
C ILE A 63 5.96 -8.36 3.47
N VAL A 64 6.21 -9.28 4.40
CA VAL A 64 6.08 -10.70 4.12
C VAL A 64 4.85 -11.22 4.84
N ILE A 65 3.97 -11.85 4.10
CA ILE A 65 2.75 -12.44 4.67
C ILE A 65 2.58 -13.86 4.13
N THR A 66 1.71 -14.61 4.75
CA THR A 66 1.38 -15.94 4.24
C THR A 66 0.53 -15.81 2.99
N VAL A 67 0.57 -16.84 2.15
CA VAL A 67 -0.27 -16.84 0.95
C VAL A 67 -1.74 -16.80 1.32
N SER A 68 -2.14 -17.47 2.40
CA SER A 68 -3.54 -17.41 2.80
C SER A 68 -3.94 -16.01 3.21
N ASN A 69 -3.06 -15.26 3.87
CA ASN A 69 -3.35 -13.87 4.18
C ASN A 69 -3.37 -13.00 2.93
N LEU A 70 -2.55 -13.36 1.94
CA LEU A 70 -2.57 -12.64 0.68
C LEU A 70 -3.93 -12.78 -0.01
N VAL A 71 -4.51 -13.98 0.04
CA VAL A 71 -5.85 -14.20 -0.52
C VAL A 71 -6.88 -13.36 0.23
N ALA A 72 -6.80 -13.34 1.55
CA ALA A 72 -7.71 -12.52 2.34
C ALA A 72 -7.56 -11.05 2.00
N LEU A 73 -6.33 -10.59 1.82
CA LEU A 73 -6.08 -9.20 1.45
C LEU A 73 -6.68 -8.90 0.08
N ARG A 74 -6.53 -9.81 -0.88
CA ARG A 74 -7.11 -9.63 -2.20
C ARG A 74 -8.62 -9.44 -2.10
N ASP A 75 -9.27 -10.26 -1.30
CA ASP A 75 -10.72 -10.19 -1.17
C ASP A 75 -11.15 -8.88 -0.52
N LEU A 76 -10.42 -8.43 0.48
CA LEU A 76 -10.71 -7.16 1.11
C LEU A 76 -10.51 -5.99 0.15
N LEU A 77 -9.45 -6.03 -0.65
CA LEU A 77 -9.19 -4.97 -1.60
C LEU A 77 -10.26 -4.92 -2.67
N ASN A 78 -10.70 -6.09 -3.15
CA ASN A 78 -11.78 -6.12 -4.13
C ASN A 78 -13.03 -5.50 -3.57
N LYS A 79 -13.36 -5.81 -2.33
CA LYS A 79 -14.54 -5.25 -1.70
C LYS A 79 -14.42 -3.75 -1.53
N ALA A 80 -13.27 -3.28 -1.11
CA ALA A 80 -13.06 -1.84 -0.90
C ALA A 80 -13.15 -1.07 -2.21
N ILE A 81 -12.64 -1.64 -3.29
CA ILE A 81 -12.68 -0.98 -4.58
C ILE A 81 -14.10 -0.97 -5.15
N GLN A 82 -14.84 -2.06 -4.95
CA GLN A 82 -16.16 -2.17 -5.52
C GLN A 82 -17.21 -1.43 -4.72
N GLU A 83 -16.95 -1.12 -3.47
CA GLU A 83 -17.90 -0.43 -2.62
C GLU A 83 -17.28 0.80 -1.99
N PRO A 84 -16.70 1.69 -2.79
CA PRO A 84 -16.01 2.83 -2.19
C PRO A 84 -16.93 3.76 -1.44
N SER A 85 -18.18 3.85 -1.86
CA SER A 85 -19.07 4.76 -1.18
C SER A 85 -19.48 4.29 0.19
N SER A 86 -19.40 2.99 0.45
CA SER A 86 -19.68 2.55 1.80
C SER A 86 -18.44 2.62 2.67
N ALA A 87 -17.27 2.67 2.06
CA ALA A 87 -16.06 2.78 2.84
C ALA A 87 -15.69 4.22 3.16
N VAL A 88 -16.05 5.13 2.28
CA VAL A 88 -15.65 6.52 2.43
C VAL A 88 -16.87 7.39 2.49
N PRO A 89 -17.10 8.07 3.58
CA PRO A 89 -18.24 8.95 3.63
C PRO A 89 -18.07 10.08 2.63
N PRO A 90 -19.13 10.53 2.08
CA PRO A 90 -19.05 11.62 1.14
C PRO A 90 -18.66 12.87 1.87
N THR A 91 -17.63 13.46 1.49
CA THR A 91 -17.26 14.60 2.10
C THR A 91 -17.35 15.58 1.12
N GLY A 92 -18.05 16.10 0.88
CA GLY A 92 -18.05 17.01 0.02
C GLY A 92 -16.90 17.09 -0.73
N GLY A 93 -16.32 17.16 -0.84
CA GLY A 93 -15.34 17.34 -1.51
C GLY A 93 -14.64 16.40 -2.16
N ILE A 94 -14.48 15.87 -2.22
CA ILE A 94 -13.71 15.14 -2.78
C ILE A 94 -14.03 14.46 -3.66
N ALA A 95 -14.25 14.49 -4.02
CA ALA A 95 -14.68 13.79 -4.67
C ALA A 95 -14.23 13.39 -5.66
N THR A 96 -14.01 13.49 -5.69
CA THR A 96 -13.86 13.09 -6.35
C THR A 96 -13.33 12.29 -6.68
N ARG A 97 -13.23 11.95 -6.79
CA ARG A 97 -12.92 11.12 -6.90
C ARG A 97 -12.75 10.62 -7.68
N HIS A 98 -12.59 10.78 -7.90
CA HIS A 98 -12.62 10.35 -8.24
C HIS A 98 -12.48 10.13 -8.71
#